data_1b910d2b18b8e518f6273e48029e5a61
#
_entry.id   1b910d2b18b8e518f6273e48029e5a61
#
_cell.length_a   1.000
_cell.length_b   1.000
_cell.length_c   1.000
_cell.angle_alpha   90.00
_cell.angle_beta   90.00
_cell.angle_gamma   90.00
#
_symmetry.space_group_name_H-M   'P 1'
#
loop_
_entity.id
_entity.type
_entity.pdbx_description
1 polymer ?
#
loop_
_entity_poly.entity_id
_entity_poly.type
_entity_poly.pdbx_seq_one_letter_code
_entity_poly.pdbx_strand_id
1 'polypeptide(L)'
;VAKGKMGVGAKTGRISKTGGKDVRQGLCRGDFYSEDEETGGPGEVHMGPAGIRPFAWPLLLQAANLAQIEGSKLALTRSGQTALKKKPHEVIKTLWERWLKTTLLHEMNRIEVIKGQKSKKRPLHQARMGRENLDQGLADLEPQKWILLEDFFKHLFARGDAVDIVRNEWALYILEPEHGSFGYAHITWEHLTGRFARAFLLEYAATLGIIDVALVPPWGAVSDVRKLWGADDLSCLSRYDGLLALRLTPLGAWVLGQTETYTPASPTYWLQVVSEQEIRVIDPGPAAEAKTRLERFCIQKDE
;
A
#
# COMPACT_ATOMS: atom_id res chain seq x y z
N VAL A 1 -2.18 4.14 17.25
CA VAL A 1 -2.97 5.39 17.33
C VAL A 1 -3.70 5.48 18.68
N ALA A 2 -4.48 4.46 19.07
CA ALA A 2 -5.27 4.48 20.32
C ALA A 2 -4.42 4.75 21.57
N LYS A 3 -3.15 4.35 21.60
CA LYS A 3 -2.22 4.62 22.73
C LYS A 3 -1.58 6.02 22.69
N GLY A 4 -1.94 6.88 21.72
CA GLY A 4 -1.44 8.27 21.61
C GLY A 4 0.07 8.41 21.36
N LYS A 5 0.74 7.34 20.92
CA LYS A 5 2.22 7.31 20.79
C LYS A 5 2.73 7.42 19.35
N MET A 6 1.84 7.39 18.34
CA MET A 6 2.25 7.36 16.94
C MET A 6 2.75 8.75 16.49
N GLY A 7 4.06 8.89 16.29
CA GLY A 7 4.72 10.10 15.81
C GLY A 7 4.47 10.34 14.33
N VAL A 8 4.06 11.58 13.98
CA VAL A 8 3.88 12.04 12.61
C VAL A 8 4.47 13.44 12.42
N GLY A 9 4.82 13.79 11.18
CA GLY A 9 5.22 15.14 10.84
C GLY A 9 4.04 16.09 10.98
N ALA A 10 4.17 17.11 11.84
CA ALA A 10 3.11 18.06 12.18
C ALA A 10 2.48 18.75 10.94
N LYS A 11 3.28 19.00 9.87
CA LYS A 11 2.79 19.63 8.64
C LYS A 11 2.33 18.64 7.57
N THR A 12 2.87 17.43 7.56
CA THR A 12 2.66 16.48 6.47
C THR A 12 1.72 15.34 6.83
N GLY A 13 1.46 15.11 8.11
CA GLY A 13 0.73 13.94 8.60
C GLY A 13 1.40 12.59 8.31
N ARG A 14 2.57 12.62 7.66
CA ARG A 14 3.32 11.40 7.32
C ARG A 14 3.96 10.82 8.58
N ILE A 15 3.96 9.50 8.64
CA ILE A 15 4.56 8.78 9.77
C ILE A 15 6.05 9.11 9.93
N SER A 16 6.50 9.26 11.17
CA SER A 16 7.92 9.38 11.48
C SER A 16 8.63 8.02 11.33
N LYS A 17 9.97 8.02 11.24
CA LYS A 17 10.76 6.77 11.15
C LYS A 17 10.47 5.83 12.33
N THR A 18 10.42 6.38 13.55
CA THR A 18 10.10 5.62 14.76
C THR A 18 8.65 5.11 14.74
N GLY A 19 7.69 5.97 14.39
CA GLY A 19 6.29 5.57 14.28
C GLY A 19 6.07 4.48 13.23
N GLY A 20 6.84 4.50 12.12
CA GLY A 20 6.82 3.44 11.11
C GLY A 20 7.24 2.08 11.65
N LYS A 21 8.28 2.03 12.49
CA LYS A 21 8.69 0.80 13.18
C LYS A 21 7.60 0.28 14.12
N ASP A 22 6.99 1.19 14.90
CA ASP A 22 5.91 0.82 15.83
C ASP A 22 4.69 0.23 15.07
N VAL A 23 4.34 0.80 13.90
CA VAL A 23 3.26 0.26 13.08
C VAL A 23 3.65 -1.10 12.51
N ARG A 24 4.85 -1.25 11.95
CA ARG A 24 5.35 -2.52 11.40
C ARG A 24 5.29 -3.65 12.43
N GLN A 25 5.70 -3.38 13.67
CA GLN A 25 5.61 -4.36 14.77
C GLN A 25 4.17 -4.72 15.17
N GLY A 26 3.23 -3.78 14.97
CA GLY A 26 1.81 -3.99 15.26
C GLY A 26 1.01 -4.68 14.15
N LEU A 27 1.60 -4.88 12.97
CA LEU A 27 0.94 -5.53 11.84
C LEU A 27 0.99 -7.05 11.98
N CYS A 28 -0.17 -7.71 12.04
CA CYS A 28 -0.26 -9.17 12.19
C CYS A 28 0.44 -9.96 11.08
N ARG A 29 0.53 -9.40 9.87
CA ARG A 29 1.18 -10.02 8.70
C ARG A 29 2.45 -9.29 8.25
N GLY A 30 3.00 -8.40 9.09
CA GLY A 30 4.16 -7.60 8.72
C GLY A 30 3.90 -6.66 7.52
N ASP A 31 4.96 -6.26 6.85
CA ASP A 31 4.91 -5.49 5.60
C ASP A 31 5.03 -6.42 4.38
N PHE A 32 4.95 -5.87 3.18
CA PHE A 32 5.10 -6.63 1.93
C PHE A 32 6.54 -7.05 1.66
N TYR A 33 7.49 -6.22 2.06
CA TYR A 33 8.93 -6.50 1.97
C TYR A 33 9.57 -6.48 3.36
N SER A 34 10.63 -7.26 3.55
CA SER A 34 11.53 -7.14 4.69
C SER A 34 12.31 -5.81 4.63
N GLU A 35 12.94 -5.42 5.73
CA GLU A 35 13.78 -4.20 5.73
C GLU A 35 14.98 -4.35 4.77
N ASP A 36 15.53 -5.54 4.64
CA ASP A 36 16.66 -5.82 3.73
C ASP A 36 16.23 -5.76 2.26
N GLU A 37 15.04 -6.28 1.93
CA GLU A 37 14.49 -6.18 0.58
C GLU A 37 14.12 -4.75 0.19
N GLU A 38 13.84 -3.86 1.14
CA GLU A 38 13.55 -2.45 0.89
C GLU A 38 14.81 -1.59 0.70
N THR A 39 15.93 -1.99 1.27
CA THR A 39 17.14 -1.16 1.26
C THR A 39 17.97 -1.31 -0.02
N GLY A 40 17.75 -2.37 -0.79
CA GLY A 40 18.50 -2.64 -2.00
C GLY A 40 19.97 -3.02 -1.74
N GLY A 41 20.69 -3.32 -2.82
CA GLY A 41 22.14 -3.58 -2.78
C GLY A 41 22.98 -2.30 -2.72
N PRO A 42 24.31 -2.43 -2.59
CA PRO A 42 25.23 -1.30 -2.66
C PRO A 42 25.11 -0.58 -4.01
N GLY A 43 24.88 0.74 -3.99
CA GLY A 43 24.70 1.56 -5.18
C GLY A 43 23.26 1.75 -5.64
N GLU A 44 22.30 1.10 -5.02
CA GLU A 44 20.88 1.26 -5.36
C GLU A 44 20.26 2.48 -4.66
N VAL A 45 19.23 3.05 -5.31
CA VAL A 45 18.55 4.23 -4.79
C VAL A 45 17.82 3.92 -3.50
N HIS A 46 18.17 4.64 -2.44
CA HIS A 46 17.57 4.48 -1.13
C HIS A 46 16.07 4.86 -1.16
N MET A 47 15.21 3.88 -1.17
CA MET A 47 13.77 4.07 -1.14
C MET A 47 13.32 4.30 0.30
N GLY A 48 13.54 5.46 0.85
CA GLY A 48 13.04 5.98 2.12
C GLY A 48 12.60 4.97 3.21
N PRO A 49 12.67 5.34 4.48
CA PRO A 49 12.64 4.39 5.61
C PRO A 49 11.27 3.84 5.99
N ALA A 50 10.19 4.29 5.37
CA ALA A 50 8.85 3.85 5.75
C ALA A 50 8.35 2.79 4.76
N GLY A 51 8.23 1.56 5.20
CA GLY A 51 7.60 0.47 4.46
C GLY A 51 6.30 0.83 3.74
N ILE A 52 5.66 -0.10 3.12
CA ILE A 52 4.41 0.13 2.36
C ILE A 52 3.23 0.25 3.33
N ARG A 53 2.88 -0.82 4.03
CA ARG A 53 1.77 -0.83 5.01
C ARG A 53 1.94 0.16 6.16
N PRO A 54 3.13 0.28 6.78
CA PRO A 54 3.34 1.25 7.84
C PRO A 54 3.12 2.69 7.41
N PHE A 55 3.41 3.01 6.15
CA PHE A 55 3.16 4.33 5.59
C PHE A 55 1.69 4.57 5.25
N ALA A 56 1.01 3.57 4.67
CA ALA A 56 -0.37 3.67 4.20
C ALA A 56 -1.38 3.85 5.35
N TRP A 57 -1.31 3.02 6.40
CA TRP A 57 -2.30 3.00 7.47
C TRP A 57 -2.57 4.35 8.13
N PRO A 58 -1.55 5.14 8.53
CA PRO A 58 -1.78 6.46 9.12
C PRO A 58 -2.49 7.44 8.18
N LEU A 59 -2.20 7.37 6.88
CA LEU A 59 -2.82 8.23 5.87
C LEU A 59 -4.27 7.82 5.57
N LEU A 60 -4.54 6.52 5.48
CA LEU A 60 -5.88 5.98 5.31
C LEU A 60 -6.81 6.40 6.46
N LEU A 61 -6.32 6.30 7.70
CA LEU A 61 -7.07 6.74 8.88
C LEU A 61 -7.35 8.25 8.87
N GLN A 62 -6.39 9.06 8.43
CA GLN A 62 -6.56 10.51 8.29
C GLN A 62 -7.54 10.85 7.16
N ALA A 63 -7.43 10.20 5.99
CA ALA A 63 -8.33 10.39 4.85
C ALA A 63 -9.79 10.12 5.21
N ALA A 64 -10.04 9.13 6.06
CA ALA A 64 -11.37 8.79 6.55
C ALA A 64 -11.83 9.60 7.78
N ASN A 65 -11.01 10.56 8.22
CA ASN A 65 -11.27 11.32 9.46
C ASN A 65 -11.43 10.43 10.70
N LEU A 66 -10.80 9.26 10.72
CA LEU A 66 -10.74 8.38 11.89
C LEU A 66 -9.58 8.74 12.82
N ALA A 67 -8.56 9.40 12.30
CA ALA A 67 -7.45 9.96 13.06
C ALA A 67 -7.11 11.37 12.57
N GLN A 68 -6.57 12.19 13.47
CA GLN A 68 -6.14 13.56 13.19
C GLN A 68 -4.78 13.85 13.81
N ILE A 69 -4.12 14.87 13.28
CA ILE A 69 -2.83 15.32 13.79
C ILE A 69 -3.07 16.20 15.03
N GLU A 70 -2.43 15.84 16.14
CA GLU A 70 -2.37 16.63 17.37
C GLU A 70 -0.90 16.90 17.72
N GLY A 71 -0.44 18.10 17.37
CA GLY A 71 0.98 18.45 17.47
C GLY A 71 1.83 17.60 16.51
N SER A 72 2.66 16.73 17.06
CA SER A 72 3.50 15.79 16.31
C SER A 72 3.03 14.32 16.42
N LYS A 73 1.80 14.10 16.82
CA LYS A 73 1.22 12.77 17.05
C LYS A 73 -0.07 12.61 16.28
N LEU A 74 -0.41 11.36 16.02
CA LEU A 74 -1.70 10.97 15.45
C LEU A 74 -2.61 10.49 16.58
N ALA A 75 -3.77 11.10 16.72
CA ALA A 75 -4.79 10.76 17.71
C ALA A 75 -6.08 10.30 17.03
N LEU A 76 -6.88 9.47 17.72
CA LEU A 76 -8.20 9.08 17.24
C LEU A 76 -9.18 10.24 17.37
N THR A 77 -9.97 10.46 16.33
CA THR A 77 -11.15 11.32 16.39
C THR A 77 -12.32 10.62 17.11
N ARG A 78 -13.41 11.34 17.35
CA ARG A 78 -14.67 10.72 17.82
C ARG A 78 -15.17 9.66 16.83
N SER A 79 -15.09 9.94 15.54
CA SER A 79 -15.43 8.98 14.49
C SER A 79 -14.53 7.75 14.54
N GLY A 80 -13.24 7.94 14.80
CA GLY A 80 -12.28 6.84 14.98
C GLY A 80 -12.62 5.96 16.18
N GLN A 81 -12.99 6.57 17.32
CA GLN A 81 -13.44 5.84 18.51
C GLN A 81 -14.71 5.02 18.22
N THR A 82 -15.66 5.59 17.48
CA THR A 82 -16.88 4.89 17.07
C THR A 82 -16.56 3.75 16.10
N ALA A 83 -15.62 3.94 15.18
CA ALA A 83 -15.21 2.92 14.21
C ALA A 83 -14.64 1.66 14.88
N LEU A 84 -14.01 1.77 16.06
CA LEU A 84 -13.52 0.60 16.81
C LEU A 84 -14.64 -0.37 17.24
N LYS A 85 -15.91 0.07 17.24
CA LYS A 85 -17.07 -0.74 17.59
C LYS A 85 -17.82 -1.29 16.36
N LYS A 86 -17.44 -0.88 15.16
CA LYS A 86 -18.02 -1.35 13.91
C LYS A 86 -17.39 -2.66 13.46
N LYS A 87 -18.07 -3.36 12.56
CA LYS A 87 -17.50 -4.53 11.89
C LYS A 87 -16.28 -4.10 11.07
N PRO A 88 -15.14 -4.81 11.15
CA PRO A 88 -13.91 -4.40 10.48
C PRO A 88 -14.07 -4.14 8.98
N HIS A 89 -14.81 -4.97 8.26
CA HIS A 89 -15.03 -4.82 6.82
C HIS A 89 -15.79 -3.52 6.46
N GLU A 90 -16.75 -3.09 7.29
CA GLU A 90 -17.45 -1.82 7.09
C GLU A 90 -16.50 -0.62 7.24
N VAL A 91 -15.54 -0.72 8.17
CA VAL A 91 -14.49 0.29 8.33
C VAL A 91 -13.57 0.30 7.11
N ILE A 92 -13.15 -0.87 6.61
CA ILE A 92 -12.33 -0.99 5.39
C ILE A 92 -13.02 -0.34 4.19
N LYS A 93 -14.32 -0.61 3.98
CA LYS A 93 -15.10 0.04 2.91
C LYS A 93 -15.08 1.57 3.04
N THR A 94 -15.30 2.08 4.26
CA THR A 94 -15.22 3.52 4.53
C THR A 94 -13.83 4.08 4.24
N LEU A 95 -12.76 3.38 4.62
CA LEU A 95 -11.38 3.79 4.34
C LEU A 95 -11.12 3.87 2.83
N TRP A 96 -11.57 2.87 2.07
CA TRP A 96 -11.45 2.83 0.61
C TRP A 96 -12.17 4.01 -0.06
N GLU A 97 -13.45 4.18 0.20
CA GLU A 97 -14.28 5.26 -0.37
C GLU A 97 -13.72 6.66 -0.07
N ARG A 98 -13.13 6.85 1.11
CA ARG A 98 -12.50 8.11 1.50
C ARG A 98 -11.14 8.30 0.85
N TRP A 99 -10.38 7.21 0.68
CA TRP A 99 -9.10 7.27 -0.01
C TRP A 99 -9.25 7.67 -1.48
N LEU A 100 -10.23 7.17 -2.18
CA LEU A 100 -10.49 7.56 -3.59
C LEU A 100 -10.63 9.08 -3.76
N LYS A 101 -11.20 9.76 -2.76
CA LYS A 101 -11.55 11.19 -2.82
C LYS A 101 -10.54 12.13 -2.15
N THR A 102 -9.58 11.60 -1.39
CA THR A 102 -8.67 12.43 -0.59
C THR A 102 -7.64 13.17 -1.44
N THR A 103 -7.22 14.33 -0.95
CA THR A 103 -6.12 15.13 -1.50
C THR A 103 -4.86 15.12 -0.61
N LEU A 104 -4.86 14.31 0.45
CA LEU A 104 -3.75 14.25 1.42
C LEU A 104 -2.41 13.89 0.79
N LEU A 105 -2.43 12.99 -0.19
CA LEU A 105 -1.25 12.55 -0.89
C LEU A 105 -1.60 12.23 -2.34
N HIS A 106 -0.66 12.49 -3.24
CA HIS A 106 -0.66 11.96 -4.60
C HIS A 106 0.35 10.81 -4.66
N GLU A 107 -0.01 9.67 -5.23
CA GLU A 107 0.80 8.45 -5.25
C GLU A 107 2.18 8.67 -5.89
N MET A 108 2.26 9.52 -6.92
CA MET A 108 3.55 9.90 -7.52
C MET A 108 4.53 10.53 -6.53
N ASN A 109 4.07 11.08 -5.41
CA ASN A 109 4.97 11.57 -4.36
C ASN A 109 5.63 10.44 -3.54
N ARG A 110 5.28 9.19 -3.82
CA ARG A 110 5.89 7.98 -3.26
C ARG A 110 6.92 7.35 -4.19
N ILE A 111 7.07 7.89 -5.39
CA ILE A 111 8.08 7.45 -6.35
C ILE A 111 9.31 8.32 -6.13
N GLU A 112 10.22 7.84 -5.27
CA GLU A 112 11.33 8.64 -4.76
C GLU A 112 12.36 9.02 -5.85
N VAL A 113 12.49 8.20 -6.88
CA VAL A 113 13.42 8.43 -8.00
C VAL A 113 12.94 9.54 -8.92
N ILE A 114 11.62 9.72 -9.05
CA ILE A 114 11.03 10.77 -9.88
C ILE A 114 10.90 12.05 -9.06
N LYS A 115 11.35 13.16 -9.62
CA LYS A 115 11.33 14.51 -9.02
C LYS A 115 10.49 15.47 -9.86
N GLY A 116 10.23 16.66 -9.31
CA GLY A 116 9.44 17.69 -9.99
C GLY A 116 7.94 17.63 -9.73
N GLN A 117 7.41 16.58 -9.10
CA GLN A 117 5.96 16.38 -8.86
C GLN A 117 5.29 17.57 -8.16
N LYS A 118 6.04 18.29 -7.30
CA LYS A 118 5.57 19.45 -6.53
C LYS A 118 5.95 20.79 -7.16
N SER A 119 6.42 20.80 -8.40
CA SER A 119 6.85 22.03 -9.04
C SER A 119 5.67 23.01 -9.25
N LYS A 120 6.00 24.32 -9.36
CA LYS A 120 5.00 25.36 -9.65
C LYS A 120 4.33 25.15 -11.02
N LYS A 121 4.95 24.37 -11.92
CA LYS A 121 4.40 23.99 -13.24
C LYS A 121 3.24 23.01 -13.17
N ARG A 122 2.90 22.50 -11.96
CA ARG A 122 1.79 21.58 -11.72
C ARG A 122 1.78 20.40 -12.70
N PRO A 123 2.83 19.57 -12.72
CA PRO A 123 3.00 18.54 -13.76
C PRO A 123 2.00 17.39 -13.65
N LEU A 124 1.29 17.26 -12.55
CA LEU A 124 0.36 16.16 -12.29
C LEU A 124 -1.10 16.64 -12.38
N HIS A 125 -1.97 15.76 -12.87
CA HIS A 125 -3.40 15.87 -12.68
C HIS A 125 -3.80 15.55 -11.24
N GLN A 126 -5.09 15.68 -10.90
CA GLN A 126 -5.57 15.26 -9.59
C GLN A 126 -5.55 13.73 -9.47
N ALA A 127 -5.01 13.21 -8.37
CA ALA A 127 -4.94 11.77 -8.12
C ALA A 127 -6.31 11.08 -8.16
N ARG A 128 -7.37 11.80 -7.83
CA ARG A 128 -8.75 11.29 -7.80
C ARG A 128 -9.16 10.63 -9.11
N MET A 129 -8.88 11.26 -10.25
CA MET A 129 -9.25 10.72 -11.57
C MET A 129 -8.59 9.36 -11.81
N GLY A 130 -7.28 9.26 -11.57
CA GLY A 130 -6.56 7.98 -11.72
C GLY A 130 -7.05 6.92 -10.75
N ARG A 131 -7.39 7.30 -9.51
CA ARG A 131 -7.92 6.35 -8.51
C ARG A 131 -9.30 5.83 -8.88
N GLU A 132 -10.21 6.70 -9.35
CA GLU A 132 -11.55 6.32 -9.79
C GLU A 132 -11.49 5.35 -10.99
N ASN A 133 -10.56 5.56 -11.91
CA ASN A 133 -10.38 4.64 -13.04
C ASN A 133 -9.83 3.27 -12.60
N LEU A 134 -8.86 3.26 -11.69
CA LEU A 134 -8.34 2.01 -11.14
C LEU A 134 -9.41 1.27 -10.30
N ASP A 135 -10.24 1.99 -9.55
CA ASP A 135 -11.37 1.44 -8.80
C ASP A 135 -12.37 0.75 -9.74
N GLN A 136 -12.74 1.41 -10.83
CA GLN A 136 -13.63 0.83 -11.85
C GLN A 136 -12.99 -0.38 -12.55
N GLY A 137 -11.71 -0.30 -12.92
CA GLY A 137 -10.99 -1.42 -13.49
C GLY A 137 -10.92 -2.64 -12.57
N LEU A 138 -10.73 -2.41 -11.25
CA LEU A 138 -10.79 -3.48 -10.26
C LEU A 138 -12.19 -4.08 -10.13
N ALA A 139 -13.24 -3.25 -10.26
CA ALA A 139 -14.63 -3.71 -10.19
C ALA A 139 -15.05 -4.61 -11.36
N ASP A 140 -14.28 -4.68 -12.43
CA ASP A 140 -14.53 -5.61 -13.54
C ASP A 140 -13.88 -6.98 -13.36
N LEU A 141 -12.95 -7.10 -12.42
CA LEU A 141 -12.21 -8.34 -12.24
C LEU A 141 -13.09 -9.44 -11.66
N GLU A 142 -12.92 -10.65 -12.16
CA GLU A 142 -13.51 -11.83 -11.56
C GLU A 142 -12.89 -12.11 -10.19
N PRO A 143 -13.71 -12.20 -9.11
CA PRO A 143 -13.19 -12.45 -7.78
C PRO A 143 -12.38 -13.74 -7.69
N GLN A 144 -11.31 -13.71 -6.91
CA GLN A 144 -10.40 -14.83 -6.63
C GLN A 144 -9.62 -15.37 -7.84
N LYS A 145 -9.70 -14.73 -8.99
CA LYS A 145 -8.90 -15.08 -10.17
C LYS A 145 -7.65 -14.20 -10.26
N TRP A 146 -6.50 -14.82 -10.40
CA TRP A 146 -5.25 -14.12 -10.63
C TRP A 146 -5.18 -13.53 -12.04
N ILE A 147 -4.73 -12.29 -12.13
CA ILE A 147 -4.44 -11.58 -13.37
C ILE A 147 -3.03 -11.00 -13.30
N LEU A 148 -2.25 -11.11 -14.36
CA LEU A 148 -0.97 -10.42 -14.47
C LEU A 148 -1.21 -8.91 -14.50
N LEU A 149 -0.31 -8.15 -13.89
CA LEU A 149 -0.45 -6.70 -13.86
C LEU A 149 -0.46 -6.08 -15.25
N GLU A 150 0.33 -6.64 -16.19
CA GLU A 150 0.33 -6.20 -17.59
C GLU A 150 -1.02 -6.41 -18.25
N ASP A 151 -1.70 -7.52 -17.96
CA ASP A 151 -3.02 -7.81 -18.53
C ASP A 151 -4.09 -6.93 -17.90
N PHE A 152 -3.95 -6.60 -16.60
CA PHE A 152 -4.79 -5.58 -15.96
C PHE A 152 -4.61 -4.20 -16.62
N PHE A 153 -3.39 -3.80 -16.94
CA PHE A 153 -3.14 -2.56 -17.67
C PHE A 153 -3.74 -2.58 -19.09
N LYS A 154 -3.60 -3.70 -19.83
CA LYS A 154 -4.28 -3.87 -21.13
C LYS A 154 -5.79 -3.74 -21.01
N HIS A 155 -6.37 -4.29 -19.95
CA HIS A 155 -7.79 -4.16 -19.66
C HIS A 155 -8.20 -2.70 -19.46
N LEU A 156 -7.46 -1.92 -18.68
CA LEU A 156 -7.70 -0.48 -18.50
C LEU A 156 -7.63 0.29 -19.84
N PHE A 157 -6.65 -0.02 -20.69
CA PHE A 157 -6.55 0.58 -22.03
C PHE A 157 -7.74 0.22 -22.90
N ALA A 158 -8.17 -1.05 -22.90
CA ALA A 158 -9.30 -1.51 -23.72
C ALA A 158 -10.62 -0.83 -23.29
N ARG A 159 -10.76 -0.50 -22.02
CA ARG A 159 -11.90 0.28 -21.50
C ARG A 159 -11.86 1.76 -21.90
N GLY A 160 -10.73 2.28 -22.32
CA GLY A 160 -10.50 3.71 -22.50
C GLY A 160 -10.27 4.49 -21.20
N ASP A 161 -10.08 3.78 -20.08
CA ASP A 161 -9.93 4.34 -18.72
C ASP A 161 -8.45 4.56 -18.33
N ALA A 162 -7.53 4.28 -19.21
CA ALA A 162 -6.10 4.53 -18.99
C ALA A 162 -5.77 6.03 -19.04
N VAL A 163 -6.36 6.76 -18.08
CA VAL A 163 -6.16 8.22 -17.97
C VAL A 163 -4.71 8.52 -17.65
N ASP A 164 -4.14 9.41 -18.42
CA ASP A 164 -2.84 9.98 -18.12
C ASP A 164 -2.95 10.91 -16.90
N ILE A 165 -2.18 10.60 -15.86
CA ILE A 165 -2.12 11.42 -14.63
C ILE A 165 -1.08 12.54 -14.73
N VAL A 166 -0.31 12.58 -15.80
CA VAL A 166 0.78 13.55 -16.04
C VAL A 166 0.32 14.61 -17.02
N ARG A 167 0.21 15.85 -16.56
CA ARG A 167 -0.15 17.01 -17.36
C ARG A 167 1.03 17.58 -18.14
N ASN A 168 2.22 17.56 -17.54
CA ASN A 168 3.43 18.16 -18.09
C ASN A 168 4.66 17.35 -17.68
N GLU A 169 5.04 16.41 -18.51
CA GLU A 169 6.20 15.54 -18.32
C GLU A 169 7.53 16.30 -18.31
N TRP A 170 7.60 17.46 -18.99
CA TRP A 170 8.80 18.31 -19.02
C TRP A 170 9.19 18.88 -17.66
N ALA A 171 8.29 18.86 -16.70
CA ALA A 171 8.55 19.30 -15.34
C ALA A 171 8.99 18.14 -14.42
N LEU A 172 8.98 16.90 -14.91
CA LEU A 172 9.40 15.71 -14.18
C LEU A 172 10.77 15.25 -14.69
N TYR A 173 11.61 14.75 -13.77
CA TYR A 173 12.95 14.26 -14.08
C TYR A 173 13.32 13.12 -13.10
N ILE A 174 14.29 12.32 -13.51
CA ILE A 174 14.88 11.28 -12.63
C ILE A 174 15.76 11.99 -11.60
N LEU A 175 16.12 11.35 -10.54
CA LEU A 175 16.76 11.84 -9.31
C LEU A 175 17.76 12.98 -9.51
N GLU A 176 18.53 12.94 -10.61
CA GLU A 176 19.51 13.96 -10.97
C GLU A 176 18.98 14.91 -12.06
N PRO A 177 18.82 16.21 -11.74
CA PRO A 177 18.27 17.19 -12.70
C PRO A 177 19.12 17.36 -13.97
N GLU A 178 20.42 17.04 -13.92
CA GLU A 178 21.34 17.18 -15.04
C GLU A 178 21.07 16.20 -16.18
N HIS A 179 20.42 15.07 -15.88
CA HIS A 179 20.07 14.04 -16.87
C HIS A 179 18.80 14.36 -17.69
N GLY A 180 18.27 15.57 -17.56
CA GLY A 180 17.12 16.03 -18.33
C GLY A 180 15.77 15.64 -17.75
N SER A 181 14.71 16.06 -18.42
CA SER A 181 13.32 15.79 -18.02
C SER A 181 12.77 14.56 -18.73
N PHE A 182 11.69 13.99 -18.21
CA PHE A 182 10.95 12.92 -18.87
C PHE A 182 10.43 13.31 -20.25
N GLY A 183 10.21 14.61 -20.53
CA GLY A 183 9.84 15.09 -21.84
C GLY A 183 10.89 14.89 -22.93
N TYR A 184 12.14 14.59 -22.59
CA TYR A 184 13.18 14.22 -23.56
C TYR A 184 13.22 12.72 -23.86
N ALA A 185 12.60 11.89 -23.03
CA ALA A 185 12.57 10.45 -23.21
C ALA A 185 11.33 10.04 -24.01
N HIS A 186 11.38 8.92 -24.74
CA HIS A 186 10.19 8.25 -25.23
C HIS A 186 9.48 7.63 -24.02
N ILE A 187 8.67 8.43 -23.33
CA ILE A 187 7.93 7.99 -22.16
C ILE A 187 6.76 7.18 -22.65
N THR A 188 6.65 5.96 -22.11
CA THR A 188 5.43 5.19 -22.22
C THR A 188 4.56 5.46 -20.99
N TRP A 189 3.29 5.10 -21.08
CA TRP A 189 2.34 5.21 -19.98
C TRP A 189 2.89 4.52 -18.70
N GLU A 190 3.61 3.40 -18.85
CA GLU A 190 4.16 2.59 -17.78
C GLU A 190 5.14 3.35 -16.87
N HIS A 191 5.93 4.26 -17.44
CA HIS A 191 6.96 4.98 -16.68
C HIS A 191 6.39 5.94 -15.63
N LEU A 192 5.25 6.55 -15.89
CA LEU A 192 4.65 7.55 -15.00
C LEU A 192 3.29 7.07 -14.48
N THR A 193 2.29 6.94 -15.33
CA THR A 193 0.93 6.55 -14.91
C THR A 193 0.90 5.11 -14.42
N GLY A 194 1.66 4.21 -15.03
CA GLY A 194 1.82 2.83 -14.54
C GLY A 194 2.47 2.77 -13.15
N ARG A 195 3.41 3.68 -12.83
CA ARG A 195 3.98 3.77 -11.46
C ARG A 195 2.98 4.30 -10.45
N PHE A 196 2.15 5.26 -10.84
CA PHE A 196 1.01 5.70 -10.03
C PHE A 196 0.06 4.51 -9.73
N ALA A 197 -0.29 3.74 -10.75
CA ALA A 197 -1.18 2.60 -10.62
C ALA A 197 -0.58 1.51 -9.69
N ARG A 198 0.70 1.17 -9.87
CA ARG A 198 1.42 0.22 -8.99
C ARG A 198 1.41 0.69 -7.54
N ALA A 199 1.69 1.98 -7.28
CA ALA A 199 1.65 2.54 -5.93
C ALA A 199 0.25 2.49 -5.33
N PHE A 200 -0.79 2.84 -6.07
CA PHE A 200 -2.18 2.76 -5.63
C PHE A 200 -2.59 1.31 -5.30
N LEU A 201 -2.29 0.37 -6.18
CA LEU A 201 -2.65 -1.04 -6.03
C LEU A 201 -1.95 -1.67 -4.82
N LEU A 202 -0.62 -1.51 -4.72
CA LEU A 202 0.13 -2.19 -3.66
C LEU A 202 0.01 -1.47 -2.31
N GLU A 203 0.16 -0.13 -2.29
CA GLU A 203 0.17 0.61 -1.03
C GLU A 203 -1.22 0.73 -0.39
N TYR A 204 -2.28 0.87 -1.20
CA TYR A 204 -3.62 1.10 -0.63
C TYR A 204 -4.58 -0.08 -0.83
N ALA A 205 -4.78 -0.56 -2.05
CA ALA A 205 -5.71 -1.64 -2.31
C ALA A 205 -5.30 -2.94 -1.61
N ALA A 206 -4.02 -3.35 -1.73
CA ALA A 206 -3.51 -4.54 -1.08
C ALA A 206 -3.37 -4.38 0.45
N THR A 207 -3.03 -3.17 0.93
CA THR A 207 -2.98 -2.89 2.38
C THR A 207 -4.34 -3.02 3.04
N LEU A 208 -5.41 -2.60 2.36
CA LEU A 208 -6.79 -2.76 2.84
C LEU A 208 -7.37 -4.17 2.60
N GLY A 209 -6.65 -5.04 1.89
CA GLY A 209 -7.11 -6.38 1.57
C GLY A 209 -8.19 -6.41 0.48
N ILE A 210 -8.32 -5.34 -0.32
CA ILE A 210 -9.19 -5.30 -1.51
C ILE A 210 -8.69 -6.28 -2.55
N ILE A 211 -7.36 -6.36 -2.71
CA ILE A 211 -6.68 -7.31 -3.58
C ILE A 211 -5.63 -8.12 -2.82
N ASP A 212 -5.41 -9.35 -3.25
CA ASP A 212 -4.17 -10.08 -3.00
C ASP A 212 -3.16 -9.76 -4.10
N VAL A 213 -1.87 -9.88 -3.80
CA VAL A 213 -0.78 -9.53 -4.71
C VAL A 213 0.30 -10.61 -4.74
N ALA A 214 0.88 -10.82 -5.93
CA ALA A 214 2.11 -11.58 -6.11
C ALA A 214 3.26 -10.60 -6.31
N LEU A 215 4.30 -10.75 -5.50
CA LEU A 215 5.42 -9.83 -5.41
C LEU A 215 6.75 -10.54 -5.56
N VAL A 216 7.71 -9.80 -6.13
CA VAL A 216 9.15 -10.09 -6.05
C VAL A 216 9.85 -8.84 -5.53
N PRO A 217 11.12 -8.90 -5.10
CA PRO A 217 11.90 -7.70 -4.82
C PRO A 217 11.84 -6.74 -6.02
N PRO A 218 11.77 -5.41 -5.82
CA PRO A 218 11.57 -4.46 -6.92
C PRO A 218 12.77 -4.34 -7.85
N TRP A 219 13.96 -4.72 -7.38
CA TRP A 219 15.23 -4.59 -8.07
C TRP A 219 15.28 -5.49 -9.30
N GLY A 220 15.32 -4.88 -10.50
CA GLY A 220 15.35 -5.62 -11.75
C GLY A 220 14.04 -6.34 -12.13
N ALA A 221 12.98 -6.14 -11.37
CA ALA A 221 11.67 -6.77 -11.64
C ALA A 221 11.04 -6.32 -12.96
N VAL A 222 11.37 -5.10 -13.41
CA VAL A 222 10.93 -4.53 -14.68
C VAL A 222 12.13 -4.02 -15.48
N SER A 223 12.07 -4.14 -16.79
CA SER A 223 13.18 -3.76 -17.69
C SER A 223 12.98 -2.40 -18.37
N ASP A 224 11.85 -1.75 -18.17
CA ASP A 224 11.48 -0.48 -18.82
C ASP A 224 12.39 0.67 -18.39
N VAL A 225 12.94 0.62 -17.17
CA VAL A 225 13.88 1.61 -16.63
C VAL A 225 15.09 1.80 -17.54
N ARG A 226 15.61 0.71 -18.12
CA ARG A 226 16.77 0.71 -19.01
C ARG A 226 16.57 1.51 -20.31
N LYS A 227 15.34 1.87 -20.62
CA LYS A 227 14.98 2.68 -21.78
C LYS A 227 14.97 4.18 -21.49
N LEU A 228 15.14 4.56 -20.23
CA LEU A 228 15.15 5.96 -19.81
C LEU A 228 16.57 6.49 -19.79
N TRP A 229 16.79 7.60 -20.46
CA TRP A 229 18.07 8.28 -20.45
C TRP A 229 18.40 8.78 -19.04
N GLY A 230 19.62 8.55 -18.59
CA GLY A 230 20.08 8.89 -17.23
C GLY A 230 19.56 7.95 -16.14
N ALA A 231 19.05 6.77 -16.50
CA ALA A 231 18.61 5.73 -15.57
C ALA A 231 19.49 4.47 -15.61
N ASP A 232 20.66 4.55 -16.22
CA ASP A 232 21.54 3.39 -16.48
C ASP A 232 21.97 2.67 -15.19
N ASP A 233 22.10 3.42 -14.09
CA ASP A 233 22.46 2.90 -12.78
C ASP A 233 21.25 2.46 -11.94
N LEU A 234 20.03 2.61 -12.46
CA LEU A 234 18.82 2.25 -11.73
C LEU A 234 18.34 0.85 -12.10
N SER A 235 18.05 0.05 -11.09
CA SER A 235 17.44 -1.27 -11.26
C SER A 235 15.91 -1.24 -11.14
N CYS A 236 15.33 -0.14 -10.64
CA CYS A 236 13.88 0.12 -10.57
C CYS A 236 13.61 1.63 -10.41
N LEU A 237 12.39 2.07 -10.71
CA LEU A 237 11.93 3.44 -10.45
C LEU A 237 11.19 3.57 -9.13
N SER A 238 10.65 2.47 -8.61
CA SER A 238 9.86 2.49 -7.38
C SER A 238 9.89 1.16 -6.64
N ARG A 239 9.65 1.20 -5.34
CA ARG A 239 9.43 0.02 -4.49
C ARG A 239 8.23 -0.83 -4.92
N TYR A 240 7.38 -0.32 -5.79
CA TYR A 240 6.19 -1.00 -6.29
C TYR A 240 6.45 -1.80 -7.57
N ASP A 241 7.65 -1.70 -8.13
CA ASP A 241 8.01 -2.34 -9.41
C ASP A 241 7.99 -3.87 -9.32
N GLY A 242 8.14 -4.43 -8.12
CA GLY A 242 8.01 -5.86 -7.86
C GLY A 242 6.58 -6.42 -7.91
N LEU A 243 5.54 -5.60 -8.15
CA LEU A 243 4.18 -6.08 -8.31
C LEU A 243 4.00 -6.76 -9.67
N LEU A 244 3.77 -8.09 -9.64
CA LEU A 244 3.65 -8.93 -10.85
C LEU A 244 2.22 -9.29 -11.21
N ALA A 245 1.40 -9.62 -10.20
CA ALA A 245 0.02 -10.03 -10.41
C ALA A 245 -0.85 -9.59 -9.23
N LEU A 246 -2.14 -9.55 -9.47
CA LEU A 246 -3.14 -9.23 -8.46
C LEU A 246 -4.35 -10.15 -8.59
N ARG A 247 -5.13 -10.22 -7.51
CA ARG A 247 -6.37 -10.99 -7.46
C ARG A 247 -7.36 -10.24 -6.59
N LEU A 248 -8.58 -10.02 -7.10
CA LEU A 248 -9.66 -9.41 -6.32
C LEU A 248 -10.08 -10.36 -5.18
N THR A 249 -10.11 -9.88 -3.95
CA THR A 249 -10.54 -10.69 -2.80
C THR A 249 -12.08 -10.67 -2.66
N PRO A 250 -12.68 -11.61 -1.89
CA PRO A 250 -14.11 -11.52 -1.57
C PRO A 250 -14.47 -10.23 -0.83
N LEU A 251 -13.58 -9.71 0.01
CA LEU A 251 -13.73 -8.40 0.64
C LEU A 251 -13.74 -7.28 -0.41
N GLY A 252 -12.80 -7.34 -1.37
CA GLY A 252 -12.71 -6.40 -2.48
C GLY A 252 -13.96 -6.41 -3.34
N ALA A 253 -14.47 -7.59 -3.70
CA ALA A 253 -15.69 -7.74 -4.48
C ALA A 253 -16.90 -7.05 -3.80
N TRP A 254 -17.00 -7.19 -2.48
CA TRP A 254 -18.05 -6.51 -1.71
C TRP A 254 -17.81 -4.99 -1.60
N VAL A 255 -16.58 -4.55 -1.37
CA VAL A 255 -16.23 -3.12 -1.28
C VAL A 255 -16.54 -2.41 -2.59
N LEU A 256 -16.21 -3.04 -3.73
CA LEU A 256 -16.45 -2.53 -5.09
C LEU A 256 -17.89 -2.72 -5.60
N GLY A 257 -18.77 -3.31 -4.78
CA GLY A 257 -20.19 -3.45 -5.09
C GLY A 257 -20.56 -4.60 -6.02
N GLN A 258 -19.67 -5.55 -6.28
CA GLN A 258 -19.99 -6.76 -7.06
C GLN A 258 -20.88 -7.73 -6.28
N THR A 259 -20.85 -7.69 -4.96
CA THR A 259 -21.70 -8.49 -4.07
C THR A 259 -22.42 -7.62 -3.04
N GLU A 260 -23.67 -7.96 -2.72
CA GLU A 260 -24.47 -7.21 -1.74
C GLU A 260 -24.00 -7.47 -0.30
N THR A 261 -23.50 -8.66 -0.02
CA THR A 261 -23.12 -9.08 1.32
C THR A 261 -21.71 -9.62 1.36
N TYR A 262 -21.05 -9.44 2.49
CA TYR A 262 -19.74 -10.02 2.78
C TYR A 262 -19.77 -10.68 4.16
N THR A 263 -19.42 -11.96 4.20
CA THR A 263 -19.22 -12.69 5.45
C THR A 263 -17.72 -12.91 5.64
N PRO A 264 -17.09 -12.27 6.64
CA PRO A 264 -15.70 -12.54 6.96
C PRO A 264 -15.49 -14.03 7.20
N ALA A 265 -14.37 -14.58 6.72
CA ALA A 265 -13.98 -15.92 7.12
C ALA A 265 -13.91 -15.96 8.65
N SER A 266 -14.54 -16.95 9.25
CA SER A 266 -14.41 -17.17 10.69
C SER A 266 -12.94 -17.39 11.01
N PRO A 267 -12.38 -16.67 11.98
CA PRO A 267 -11.01 -16.95 12.38
C PRO A 267 -10.96 -18.40 12.85
N THR A 268 -10.05 -19.17 12.28
CA THR A 268 -9.75 -20.50 12.79
C THR A 268 -9.05 -20.30 14.12
N TYR A 269 -9.81 -20.41 15.20
CA TYR A 269 -9.25 -20.37 16.55
C TYR A 269 -8.51 -21.70 16.79
N TRP A 270 -7.20 -21.61 16.83
CA TRP A 270 -6.34 -22.75 17.19
C TRP A 270 -5.91 -22.71 18.67
N LEU A 271 -6.49 -21.76 19.42
CA LEU A 271 -6.29 -21.62 20.86
C LEU A 271 -7.63 -21.67 21.58
N GLN A 272 -7.70 -22.47 22.61
CA GLN A 272 -8.81 -22.51 23.56
C GLN A 272 -8.29 -22.12 24.92
N VAL A 273 -8.85 -21.07 25.52
CA VAL A 273 -8.59 -20.76 26.93
C VAL A 273 -9.39 -21.74 27.77
N VAL A 274 -8.70 -22.64 28.47
CA VAL A 274 -9.31 -23.68 29.32
C VAL A 274 -9.50 -23.16 30.74
N SER A 275 -8.53 -22.36 31.22
CA SER A 275 -8.58 -21.74 32.56
C SER A 275 -7.74 -20.46 32.55
N GLU A 276 -7.68 -19.77 33.70
CA GLU A 276 -6.81 -18.58 33.86
C GLU A 276 -5.30 -18.89 33.67
N GLN A 277 -4.93 -20.17 33.77
CA GLN A 277 -3.53 -20.61 33.71
C GLN A 277 -3.26 -21.61 32.58
N GLU A 278 -4.27 -21.96 31.78
CA GLU A 278 -4.15 -22.99 30.74
C GLU A 278 -4.74 -22.55 29.44
N ILE A 279 -3.93 -22.62 28.38
CA ILE A 279 -4.34 -22.41 26.99
C ILE A 279 -4.03 -23.71 26.23
N ARG A 280 -5.07 -24.31 25.63
CA ARG A 280 -4.94 -25.50 24.79
C ARG A 280 -4.79 -25.07 23.31
N VAL A 281 -3.79 -25.64 22.64
CA VAL A 281 -3.62 -25.54 21.20
C VAL A 281 -4.51 -26.60 20.54
N ILE A 282 -5.36 -26.16 19.61
CA ILE A 282 -6.25 -27.02 18.83
C ILE A 282 -5.66 -27.25 17.45
N ASP A 283 -5.71 -28.47 16.94
CA ASP A 283 -5.29 -28.79 15.57
C ASP A 283 -6.16 -28.04 14.51
N PRO A 284 -5.57 -27.50 13.43
CA PRO A 284 -4.23 -27.79 12.88
C PRO A 284 -3.08 -26.98 13.44
N GLY A 285 -2.98 -26.61 14.61
CA GLY A 285 -1.87 -25.93 15.25
C GLY A 285 -1.40 -24.63 14.59
N PRO A 286 -0.76 -23.74 15.32
CA PRO A 286 -0.28 -22.47 14.79
C PRO A 286 0.91 -22.66 13.86
N ALA A 287 1.08 -21.75 12.90
CA ALA A 287 2.34 -21.58 12.21
C ALA A 287 3.49 -21.39 13.23
N ALA A 288 4.69 -21.82 12.88
CA ALA A 288 5.87 -21.79 13.77
C ALA A 288 6.09 -20.42 14.43
N GLU A 289 5.80 -19.35 13.72
CA GLU A 289 5.91 -17.96 14.22
C GLU A 289 4.95 -17.66 15.38
N ALA A 290 3.73 -18.17 15.32
CA ALA A 290 2.74 -18.01 16.38
C ALA A 290 3.09 -18.88 17.60
N LYS A 291 3.65 -20.08 17.38
CA LYS A 291 4.19 -20.94 18.44
C LYS A 291 5.30 -20.21 19.21
N THR A 292 6.26 -19.62 18.51
CA THR A 292 7.36 -18.83 19.12
C THR A 292 6.82 -17.62 19.92
N ARG A 293 5.71 -17.03 19.50
CA ARG A 293 5.07 -15.95 20.26
C ARG A 293 4.42 -16.43 21.54
N LEU A 294 3.78 -17.62 21.53
CA LEU A 294 3.18 -18.22 22.72
C LEU A 294 4.25 -18.63 23.74
N GLU A 295 5.37 -19.15 23.30
CA GLU A 295 6.50 -19.56 24.15
C GLU A 295 7.07 -18.42 25.00
N ARG A 296 6.80 -17.17 24.65
CA ARG A 296 7.17 -15.99 25.45
C ARG A 296 6.28 -15.80 26.69
N PHE A 297 5.11 -16.40 26.71
CA PHE A 297 4.09 -16.20 27.76
C PHE A 297 3.63 -17.51 28.39
N CYS A 298 3.87 -18.62 27.72
CA CYS A 298 3.39 -19.93 28.12
C CYS A 298 4.54 -20.95 28.17
N ILE A 299 4.47 -21.86 29.11
CA ILE A 299 5.35 -23.03 29.17
C ILE A 299 4.60 -24.17 28.48
N GLN A 300 5.22 -24.78 27.46
CA GLN A 300 4.64 -25.95 26.78
C GLN A 300 4.62 -27.11 27.74
N LYS A 301 3.46 -27.72 27.93
CA LYS A 301 3.30 -29.05 28.55
C LYS A 301 2.83 -29.99 27.46
N ASP A 302 3.57 -31.06 27.24
CA ASP A 302 3.12 -32.17 26.42
C ASP A 302 2.14 -33.02 27.26
N GLU A 303 0.99 -33.39 26.67
CA GLU A 303 0.05 -34.32 27.29
C GLU A 303 0.54 -35.76 27.18
#